data_019c7fb4744e119d7e96a0d67f2b5f41
#
_entry.id   019c7fb4744e119d7e96a0d67f2b5f41
#
_cell.length_a   1.000
_cell.length_b   1.000
_cell.length_c   1.000
_cell.angle_alpha   90.00
_cell.angle_beta   90.00
_cell.angle_gamma   90.00
#
_symmetry.space_group_name_H-M   'P 1'
#
loop_
_entity.id
_entity.type
_entity.pdbx_description
1 polymer ?
#
loop_
_entity_poly.entity_id
_entity_poly.type
_entity_poly.pdbx_seq_one_letter_code
_entity_poly.pdbx_strand_id
1 'polypeptide(L)'
;TSKARQLIGWDEIMEGGLSPGAVIMSWRGTQGGIAAAREYHHVVMTPGQYLYFDKRGTDSPDEPVSLNLSLPLEKIYGYDPAEGLSEEEQQYLLGVQANLWTEFVATGKRVEYQLLPRIYALSEIAWSPVARKSWEEFSRQRLPAYLARLDAEGAAYQVPQPHGIREETLEGG
;
A
#
# COMPACT_ATOMS: atom_id res chain seq x y z
N THR A 1 -9.46 0.83 30.13
CA THR A 1 -10.53 1.18 29.18
C THR A 1 -11.90 0.72 29.71
N SER A 2 -12.71 1.66 30.20
CA SER A 2 -14.02 1.38 30.84
C SER A 2 -15.04 0.69 29.91
N LYS A 3 -14.76 0.58 28.61
CA LYS A 3 -15.66 0.00 27.58
C LYS A 3 -15.12 -1.27 26.93
N ALA A 4 -14.05 -1.87 27.46
CA ALA A 4 -13.37 -3.03 26.87
C ALA A 4 -13.00 -2.83 25.37
N ARG A 5 -12.66 -1.61 25.00
CA ARG A 5 -12.23 -1.25 23.65
C ARG A 5 -10.73 -1.01 23.61
N GLN A 6 -10.09 -1.44 22.54
CA GLN A 6 -8.68 -1.19 22.28
C GLN A 6 -8.52 0.12 21.50
N LEU A 7 -7.51 0.92 21.84
CA LEU A 7 -7.15 2.10 21.10
C LEU A 7 -6.33 1.68 19.89
N ILE A 8 -6.67 2.19 18.71
CA ILE A 8 -5.83 2.18 17.52
C ILE A 8 -5.60 3.64 17.14
N GLY A 9 -4.38 4.07 17.00
CA GLY A 9 -4.04 5.44 16.63
C GLY A 9 -2.88 5.53 15.65
N TRP A 10 -2.83 6.65 14.95
CA TRP A 10 -1.68 6.99 14.12
C TRP A 10 -0.44 7.17 14.99
N ASP A 11 0.74 7.08 14.40
CA ASP A 11 2.01 7.06 15.17
C ASP A 11 2.31 8.35 15.94
N GLU A 12 1.51 9.44 15.78
CA GLU A 12 1.54 10.63 16.63
C GLU A 12 1.21 10.34 18.10
N ILE A 13 0.41 9.30 18.37
CA ILE A 13 0.08 8.94 19.77
C ILE A 13 1.31 8.53 20.59
N MET A 14 2.41 8.20 19.93
CA MET A 14 3.68 7.87 20.59
C MET A 14 4.31 9.09 21.29
N GLU A 15 4.02 10.31 20.83
CA GLU A 15 4.59 11.54 21.37
C GLU A 15 4.18 11.82 22.83
N GLY A 16 3.01 11.29 23.23
CA GLY A 16 2.48 11.43 24.60
C GLY A 16 2.70 10.23 25.51
N GLY A 17 3.42 9.21 25.02
CA GLY A 17 3.53 7.90 25.66
C GLY A 17 2.35 6.99 25.32
N LEU A 18 2.62 5.70 25.18
CA LEU A 18 1.63 4.72 24.74
C LEU A 18 0.83 4.16 25.93
N SER A 19 -0.50 4.16 25.80
CA SER A 19 -1.34 3.40 26.72
C SER A 19 -1.11 1.90 26.54
N PRO A 20 -1.10 1.11 27.63
CA PRO A 20 -1.00 -0.34 27.53
C PRO A 20 -2.01 -0.92 26.54
N GLY A 21 -1.53 -1.75 25.61
CA GLY A 21 -2.35 -2.40 24.60
C GLY A 21 -2.82 -1.49 23.45
N ALA A 22 -2.31 -0.26 23.32
CA ALA A 22 -2.55 0.56 22.14
C ALA A 22 -1.94 -0.10 20.90
N VAL A 23 -2.63 0.00 19.76
CA VAL A 23 -2.14 -0.40 18.43
C VAL A 23 -1.72 0.83 17.67
N ILE A 24 -0.57 0.77 17.02
CA ILE A 24 0.02 1.89 16.30
C ILE A 24 -0.10 1.69 14.79
N MET A 25 -0.61 2.70 14.09
CA MET A 25 -0.61 2.77 12.63
C MET A 25 0.56 3.66 12.20
N SER A 26 1.63 3.05 11.70
CA SER A 26 2.87 3.75 11.35
C SER A 26 2.79 4.30 9.92
N TRP A 27 2.55 5.61 9.77
CA TRP A 27 2.37 6.26 8.47
C TRP A 27 3.51 7.23 8.09
N ARG A 28 4.15 7.88 9.07
CA ARG A 28 5.27 8.82 8.85
C ARG A 28 6.56 8.11 8.38
N GLY A 29 6.51 6.81 8.24
CA GLY A 29 7.59 5.91 7.84
C GLY A 29 7.45 4.58 8.56
N THR A 30 8.51 3.80 8.56
CA THR A 30 8.55 2.48 9.24
C THR A 30 9.06 2.56 10.67
N GLN A 31 9.80 3.61 11.02
CA GLN A 31 10.52 3.72 12.29
C GLN A 31 9.58 3.76 13.51
N GLY A 32 8.44 4.45 13.38
CA GLY A 32 7.44 4.47 14.45
C GLY A 32 6.90 3.07 14.76
N GLY A 33 6.58 2.30 13.72
CA GLY A 33 6.13 0.93 13.87
C GLY A 33 7.19 0.01 14.47
N ILE A 34 8.44 0.12 14.01
CA ILE A 34 9.57 -0.65 14.57
C ILE A 34 9.76 -0.32 16.05
N ALA A 35 9.74 0.97 16.42
CA ALA A 35 9.88 1.37 17.82
C ALA A 35 8.74 0.84 18.69
N ALA A 36 7.50 0.91 18.21
CA ALA A 36 6.34 0.40 18.94
C ALA A 36 6.37 -1.13 19.11
N ALA A 37 6.79 -1.88 18.08
CA ALA A 37 6.92 -3.33 18.18
C ALA A 37 8.00 -3.74 19.22
N ARG A 38 9.09 -2.97 19.33
CA ARG A 38 10.14 -3.15 20.36
C ARG A 38 9.62 -2.91 21.77
N GLU A 39 8.61 -2.09 21.91
CA GLU A 39 7.91 -1.84 23.18
C GLU A 39 6.69 -2.75 23.36
N TYR A 40 6.61 -3.85 22.61
CA TYR A 40 5.55 -4.88 22.69
C TYR A 40 4.16 -4.37 22.33
N HIS A 41 4.06 -3.32 21.52
CA HIS A 41 2.80 -2.83 20.97
C HIS A 41 2.52 -3.42 19.59
N HIS A 42 1.28 -3.82 19.35
CA HIS A 42 0.86 -4.21 18.01
C HIS A 42 0.91 -3.05 17.03
N VAL A 43 1.29 -3.36 15.79
CA VAL A 43 1.52 -2.37 14.73
C VAL A 43 0.81 -2.78 13.45
N VAL A 44 0.22 -1.80 12.78
CA VAL A 44 -0.17 -1.86 11.37
C VAL A 44 0.78 -0.97 10.59
N MET A 45 1.52 -1.54 9.64
CA MET A 45 2.40 -0.76 8.78
C MET A 45 1.60 -0.13 7.64
N THR A 46 1.64 1.19 7.58
CA THR A 46 0.97 2.00 6.56
C THR A 46 1.83 3.18 6.09
N PRO A 47 3.15 2.97 5.86
CA PRO A 47 4.07 4.08 5.59
C PRO A 47 3.73 4.78 4.29
N GLY A 48 3.57 6.10 4.36
CA GLY A 48 3.11 6.94 3.26
C GLY A 48 3.98 6.87 2.00
N GLN A 49 5.27 6.54 2.13
CA GLN A 49 6.15 6.37 0.98
C GLN A 49 5.89 5.08 0.16
N TYR A 50 5.12 4.12 0.70
CA TYR A 50 4.81 2.84 0.05
C TYR A 50 3.32 2.57 -0.10
N LEU A 51 2.47 3.05 0.81
CA LEU A 51 1.09 2.60 0.96
C LEU A 51 0.04 3.73 0.91
N TYR A 52 0.42 4.95 0.50
CA TYR A 52 -0.53 6.04 0.25
C TYR A 52 -0.85 6.10 -1.24
N PHE A 53 -2.02 5.58 -1.60
CA PHE A 53 -2.47 5.41 -2.98
C PHE A 53 -3.12 6.66 -3.59
N ASP A 54 -3.22 7.74 -2.85
CA ASP A 54 -3.56 9.08 -3.33
C ASP A 54 -2.42 9.76 -4.12
N LYS A 55 -1.24 9.14 -4.16
CA LYS A 55 -0.10 9.54 -4.98
C LYS A 55 -0.27 9.08 -6.43
N ARG A 56 0.43 9.75 -7.35
CA ARG A 56 0.51 9.31 -8.75
C ARG A 56 1.17 7.94 -8.85
N GLY A 57 0.73 7.13 -9.78
CA GLY A 57 1.34 5.83 -10.01
C GLY A 57 2.49 5.88 -11.01
N THR A 58 2.56 6.90 -11.86
CA THR A 58 3.63 7.14 -12.82
C THR A 58 4.10 8.59 -12.77
N ASP A 59 5.19 8.88 -13.49
CA ASP A 59 5.70 10.24 -13.69
C ASP A 59 5.20 10.85 -15.01
N SER A 60 4.22 10.21 -15.68
CA SER A 60 3.62 10.73 -16.91
C SER A 60 2.99 12.12 -16.68
N PRO A 61 3.16 13.08 -17.59
CA PRO A 61 2.46 14.35 -17.53
C PRO A 61 0.94 14.22 -17.69
N ASP A 62 0.47 13.10 -18.26
CA ASP A 62 -0.95 12.81 -18.49
C ASP A 62 -1.64 12.18 -17.26
N GLU A 63 -0.89 11.95 -16.18
CA GLU A 63 -1.48 11.48 -14.94
C GLU A 63 -2.56 12.46 -14.43
N PRO A 64 -3.72 11.96 -14.07
CA PRO A 64 -4.76 12.79 -13.47
C PRO A 64 -4.28 13.47 -12.19
N VAL A 65 -4.81 14.65 -11.90
CA VAL A 65 -4.43 15.45 -10.71
C VAL A 65 -4.50 14.60 -9.44
N SER A 66 -3.40 14.57 -8.71
CA SER A 66 -3.21 13.86 -7.44
C SER A 66 -2.08 14.52 -6.65
N LEU A 67 -1.72 13.98 -5.51
CA LEU A 67 -0.50 14.42 -4.83
C LEU A 67 0.71 14.29 -5.76
N ASN A 68 1.53 15.34 -5.85
CA ASN A 68 2.67 15.43 -6.77
C ASN A 68 3.88 14.59 -6.28
N LEU A 69 3.61 13.32 -5.94
CA LEU A 69 4.59 12.33 -5.52
C LEU A 69 4.27 11.03 -6.25
N SER A 70 5.28 10.40 -6.80
CA SER A 70 5.13 9.14 -7.53
C SER A 70 5.22 7.93 -6.60
N LEU A 71 4.33 6.97 -6.83
CA LEU A 71 4.32 5.67 -6.14
C LEU A 71 4.05 4.55 -7.16
N PRO A 72 5.06 4.15 -7.93
CA PRO A 72 4.92 3.09 -8.92
C PRO A 72 4.65 1.73 -8.28
N LEU A 73 3.99 0.85 -9.04
CA LEU A 73 3.58 -0.48 -8.61
C LEU A 73 4.75 -1.31 -8.07
N GLU A 74 5.90 -1.26 -8.74
CA GLU A 74 7.10 -1.98 -8.33
C GLU A 74 7.60 -1.56 -6.94
N LYS A 75 7.51 -0.27 -6.62
CA LYS A 75 7.89 0.24 -5.30
C LYS A 75 7.00 -0.31 -4.18
N ILE A 76 5.69 -0.44 -4.44
CA ILE A 76 4.77 -1.07 -3.50
C ILE A 76 5.12 -2.53 -3.32
N TYR A 77 5.29 -3.26 -4.42
CA TYR A 77 5.63 -4.69 -4.39
C TYR A 77 6.96 -4.98 -3.69
N GLY A 78 7.94 -4.10 -3.84
CA GLY A 78 9.25 -4.21 -3.20
C GLY A 78 9.25 -3.98 -1.69
N TYR A 79 8.18 -3.39 -1.14
CA TYR A 79 8.11 -3.13 0.29
C TYR A 79 8.04 -4.42 1.11
N ASP A 80 8.85 -4.49 2.16
CA ASP A 80 8.78 -5.54 3.19
C ASP A 80 8.30 -4.92 4.50
N PRO A 81 7.08 -5.25 4.97
CA PRO A 81 6.56 -4.68 6.21
C PRO A 81 7.29 -5.16 7.46
N ALA A 82 8.04 -6.25 7.38
CA ALA A 82 8.82 -6.80 8.49
C ALA A 82 10.28 -6.33 8.50
N GLU A 83 10.71 -5.54 7.50
CA GLU A 83 12.08 -5.04 7.43
C GLU A 83 12.45 -4.24 8.69
N GLY A 84 13.57 -4.62 9.32
CA GLY A 84 14.07 -3.98 10.56
C GLY A 84 13.48 -4.54 11.86
N LEU A 85 12.58 -5.53 11.77
CA LEU A 85 12.04 -6.28 12.92
C LEU A 85 12.77 -7.62 13.08
N SER A 86 13.14 -7.98 14.30
CA SER A 86 13.57 -9.33 14.64
C SER A 86 12.41 -10.32 14.58
N GLU A 87 12.68 -11.63 14.55
CA GLU A 87 11.63 -12.66 14.58
C GLU A 87 10.70 -12.52 15.80
N GLU A 88 11.24 -12.13 16.95
CA GLU A 88 10.47 -11.87 18.15
C GLU A 88 9.58 -10.62 18.01
N GLU A 89 10.10 -9.56 17.40
CA GLU A 89 9.35 -8.32 17.17
C GLU A 89 8.24 -8.48 16.12
N GLN A 90 8.42 -9.37 15.13
CA GLN A 90 7.44 -9.63 14.08
C GLN A 90 6.09 -10.14 14.60
N GLN A 91 6.03 -10.78 15.77
CA GLN A 91 4.77 -11.19 16.39
C GLN A 91 3.82 -10.01 16.69
N TYR A 92 4.36 -8.80 16.79
CA TYR A 92 3.57 -7.57 17.02
C TYR A 92 3.10 -6.92 15.72
N LEU A 93 3.60 -7.36 14.57
CA LEU A 93 3.14 -6.88 13.27
C LEU A 93 1.81 -7.54 12.90
N LEU A 94 0.71 -6.77 12.97
CA LEU A 94 -0.62 -7.25 12.58
C LEU A 94 -0.79 -7.34 11.06
N GLY A 95 -0.02 -6.54 10.31
CA GLY A 95 -0.07 -6.51 8.86
C GLY A 95 0.13 -5.11 8.29
N VAL A 96 -0.43 -4.91 7.11
CA VAL A 96 -0.30 -3.67 6.33
C VAL A 96 -1.65 -3.06 5.99
N GLN A 97 -1.67 -1.74 5.78
CA GLN A 97 -2.83 -1.01 5.29
C GLN A 97 -2.40 0.00 4.23
N ALA A 98 -3.10 0.05 3.11
CA ALA A 98 -3.00 1.17 2.19
C ALA A 98 -4.09 2.22 2.48
N ASN A 99 -3.77 3.48 2.22
CA ASN A 99 -4.68 4.60 2.39
C ASN A 99 -4.92 5.27 1.03
N LEU A 100 -6.17 5.63 0.78
CA LEU A 100 -6.57 6.47 -0.33
C LEU A 100 -7.30 7.70 0.24
N TRP A 101 -6.57 8.79 0.40
CA TRP A 101 -7.14 10.08 0.79
C TRP A 101 -7.82 10.71 -0.41
N THR A 102 -8.94 11.38 -0.18
CA THR A 102 -9.87 11.70 -1.27
C THR A 102 -9.86 13.15 -1.74
N GLU A 103 -8.84 13.93 -1.39
CA GLU A 103 -8.70 15.33 -1.79
C GLU A 103 -8.76 15.52 -3.32
N PHE A 104 -8.25 14.53 -4.07
CA PHE A 104 -8.24 14.52 -5.54
C PHE A 104 -9.08 13.40 -6.15
N VAL A 105 -9.99 12.79 -5.37
CA VAL A 105 -10.78 11.63 -5.80
C VAL A 105 -12.26 11.97 -5.80
N ALA A 106 -12.74 12.47 -6.93
CA ALA A 106 -14.11 12.99 -7.07
C ALA A 106 -15.15 11.94 -7.48
N THR A 107 -14.74 10.76 -7.98
CA THR A 107 -15.64 9.75 -8.53
C THR A 107 -15.23 8.33 -8.18
N GLY A 108 -16.16 7.36 -8.27
CA GLY A 108 -15.87 5.94 -8.10
C GLY A 108 -14.84 5.42 -9.10
N LYS A 109 -14.91 5.85 -10.36
CA LYS A 109 -13.92 5.51 -11.38
C LYS A 109 -12.51 6.02 -11.02
N ARG A 110 -12.45 7.17 -10.35
CA ARG A 110 -11.17 7.68 -9.84
C ARG A 110 -10.64 6.84 -8.67
N VAL A 111 -11.51 6.31 -7.81
CA VAL A 111 -11.14 5.35 -6.76
C VAL A 111 -10.55 4.09 -7.39
N GLU A 112 -11.25 3.49 -8.37
CA GLU A 112 -10.76 2.32 -9.11
C GLU A 112 -9.38 2.58 -9.69
N TYR A 113 -9.21 3.68 -10.43
CA TYR A 113 -7.95 4.07 -11.04
C TYR A 113 -6.80 4.19 -10.02
N GLN A 114 -7.05 4.80 -8.86
CA GLN A 114 -6.03 4.96 -7.83
C GLN A 114 -5.69 3.66 -7.10
N LEU A 115 -6.66 2.77 -6.94
CA LEU A 115 -6.44 1.50 -6.24
C LEU A 115 -5.86 0.42 -7.14
N LEU A 116 -6.30 0.36 -8.41
CA LEU A 116 -5.97 -0.72 -9.31
C LEU A 116 -4.81 -0.32 -10.26
N PRO A 117 -3.84 -1.19 -10.47
CA PRO A 117 -3.69 -2.54 -9.91
C PRO A 117 -2.89 -2.59 -8.59
N ARG A 118 -2.62 -1.44 -7.93
CA ARG A 118 -1.75 -1.34 -6.74
C ARG A 118 -2.20 -2.21 -5.58
N ILE A 119 -3.52 -2.45 -5.46
CA ILE A 119 -4.06 -3.34 -4.43
C ILE A 119 -3.61 -4.80 -4.61
N TYR A 120 -3.30 -5.23 -5.83
CA TYR A 120 -2.73 -6.57 -6.04
C TYR A 120 -1.32 -6.68 -5.48
N ALA A 121 -0.48 -5.64 -5.66
CA ALA A 121 0.83 -5.58 -5.02
C ALA A 121 0.72 -5.54 -3.49
N LEU A 122 -0.24 -4.79 -2.94
CA LEU A 122 -0.54 -4.81 -1.50
C LEU A 122 -0.91 -6.21 -1.02
N SER A 123 -1.74 -6.93 -1.75
CA SER A 123 -2.13 -8.30 -1.41
C SER A 123 -0.93 -9.25 -1.41
N GLU A 124 -0.03 -9.11 -2.37
CA GLU A 124 1.21 -9.91 -2.43
C GLU A 124 2.10 -9.66 -1.20
N ILE A 125 2.31 -8.42 -0.81
CA ILE A 125 3.16 -8.12 0.37
C ILE A 125 2.49 -8.48 1.70
N ALA A 126 1.15 -8.54 1.74
CA ALA A 126 0.41 -8.91 2.94
C ALA A 126 0.31 -10.43 3.16
N TRP A 127 0.28 -11.21 2.08
CA TRP A 127 -0.06 -12.63 2.14
C TRP A 127 1.04 -13.58 1.64
N SER A 128 2.06 -13.06 0.95
CA SER A 128 3.14 -13.90 0.42
C SER A 128 4.40 -13.79 1.29
N PRO A 129 5.00 -14.91 1.68
CA PRO A 129 6.31 -14.89 2.33
C PRO A 129 7.35 -14.16 1.46
N VAL A 130 8.17 -13.31 2.07
CA VAL A 130 9.19 -12.53 1.37
C VAL A 130 10.09 -13.40 0.47
N ALA A 131 10.48 -14.59 0.95
CA ALA A 131 11.30 -15.54 0.20
C ALA A 131 10.64 -16.08 -1.10
N ARG A 132 9.32 -15.90 -1.26
CA ARG A 132 8.57 -16.29 -2.47
C ARG A 132 8.21 -15.11 -3.37
N LYS A 133 8.57 -13.89 -2.98
CA LYS A 133 8.28 -12.70 -3.78
C LYS A 133 9.27 -12.60 -4.94
N SER A 134 8.75 -12.42 -6.13
CA SER A 134 9.52 -12.14 -7.35
C SER A 134 8.77 -11.10 -8.17
N TRP A 135 9.35 -9.90 -8.31
CA TRP A 135 8.79 -8.85 -9.15
C TRP A 135 8.66 -9.29 -10.60
N GLU A 136 9.66 -9.99 -11.12
CA GLU A 136 9.64 -10.48 -12.50
C GLU A 136 8.48 -11.46 -12.73
N GLU A 137 8.28 -12.42 -11.83
CA GLU A 137 7.17 -13.36 -11.93
C GLU A 137 5.82 -12.66 -11.74
N PHE A 138 5.69 -11.77 -10.76
CA PHE A 138 4.47 -11.00 -10.56
C PHE A 138 4.13 -10.15 -11.78
N SER A 139 5.07 -9.34 -12.25
CA SER A 139 4.83 -8.39 -13.34
C SER A 139 4.59 -9.06 -14.69
N ARG A 140 5.23 -10.20 -14.97
CA ARG A 140 5.13 -10.89 -16.27
C ARG A 140 4.09 -11.99 -16.34
N GLN A 141 3.70 -12.59 -15.22
CA GLN A 141 2.78 -13.74 -15.22
C GLN A 141 1.46 -13.42 -14.52
N ARG A 142 1.49 -12.92 -13.28
CA ARG A 142 0.26 -12.69 -12.51
C ARG A 142 -0.44 -11.39 -12.86
N LEU A 143 0.31 -10.31 -12.98
CA LEU A 143 -0.25 -8.99 -13.28
C LEU A 143 -1.04 -8.96 -14.60
N PRO A 144 -0.56 -9.52 -15.73
CA PRO A 144 -1.35 -9.56 -16.97
C PRO A 144 -2.71 -10.25 -16.81
N ALA A 145 -2.77 -11.32 -16.02
CA ALA A 145 -4.03 -12.01 -15.76
C ALA A 145 -5.00 -11.15 -14.93
N TYR A 146 -4.48 -10.39 -13.96
CA TYR A 146 -5.29 -9.42 -13.20
C TYR A 146 -5.80 -8.28 -14.08
N LEU A 147 -4.95 -7.73 -14.97
CA LEU A 147 -5.35 -6.65 -15.87
C LEU A 147 -6.44 -7.12 -16.86
N ALA A 148 -6.27 -8.31 -17.44
CA ALA A 148 -7.28 -8.89 -18.32
C ALA A 148 -8.65 -9.08 -17.63
N ARG A 149 -8.64 -9.38 -16.32
CA ARG A 149 -9.87 -9.45 -15.53
C ARG A 149 -10.49 -8.07 -15.32
N LEU A 150 -9.67 -7.05 -15.03
CA LEU A 150 -10.14 -5.67 -14.89
C LEU A 150 -10.76 -5.16 -16.19
N ASP A 151 -10.16 -5.49 -17.34
CA ASP A 151 -10.72 -5.18 -18.66
C ASP A 151 -12.11 -5.83 -18.88
N ALA A 152 -12.23 -7.10 -18.53
CA ALA A 152 -13.49 -7.83 -18.65
C ALA A 152 -14.58 -7.28 -17.72
N GLU A 153 -14.22 -6.71 -16.57
CA GLU A 153 -15.12 -6.09 -15.61
C GLU A 153 -15.40 -4.60 -15.93
N GLY A 154 -14.71 -4.00 -16.91
CA GLY A 154 -14.83 -2.59 -17.27
C GLY A 154 -14.36 -1.65 -16.16
N ALA A 155 -13.44 -2.10 -15.32
CA ALA A 155 -12.87 -1.31 -14.24
C ALA A 155 -11.91 -0.24 -14.78
N ALA A 156 -11.90 0.93 -14.18
CA ALA A 156 -10.84 1.90 -14.44
C ALA A 156 -9.59 1.50 -13.63
N TYR A 157 -8.44 1.43 -14.29
CA TYR A 157 -7.19 1.15 -13.60
C TYR A 157 -6.03 1.89 -14.26
N GLN A 158 -4.98 2.10 -13.48
CA GLN A 158 -3.74 2.64 -13.98
C GLN A 158 -2.95 1.54 -14.69
N VAL A 159 -2.61 1.77 -15.95
CA VAL A 159 -1.71 0.85 -16.68
C VAL A 159 -0.31 0.99 -16.05
N PRO A 160 0.21 -0.06 -15.41
CA PRO A 160 1.55 0.00 -14.87
C PRO A 160 2.53 0.19 -16.03
N GLN A 161 3.53 1.02 -15.83
CA GLN A 161 4.66 1.09 -16.74
C GLN A 161 5.74 0.10 -16.27
N PRO A 162 5.68 -1.18 -16.63
CA PRO A 162 6.87 -1.97 -16.74
C PRO A 162 7.42 -1.67 -18.13
N HIS A 163 8.69 -1.46 -18.27
CA HIS A 163 9.34 -1.29 -19.54
C HIS A 163 8.77 -2.23 -20.61
N GLY A 164 7.92 -1.72 -21.51
CA GLY A 164 7.44 -2.46 -22.67
C GLY A 164 5.93 -2.72 -22.83
N ILE A 165 5.02 -2.28 -21.95
CA ILE A 165 3.59 -2.30 -22.26
C ILE A 165 3.22 -0.98 -22.93
N ARG A 166 2.89 -1.04 -24.22
CA ARG A 166 2.48 0.11 -25.03
C ARG A 166 1.06 0.55 -24.65
N GLU A 167 0.88 1.87 -24.62
CA GLU A 167 -0.40 2.58 -24.48
C GLU A 167 -1.35 2.42 -25.69
N GLU A 168 -1.42 1.28 -26.36
CA GLU A 168 -2.22 1.13 -27.58
C GLU A 168 -3.70 0.83 -27.35
N THR A 169 -4.22 0.89 -26.12
CA THR A 169 -5.60 0.42 -25.84
C THR A 169 -6.57 1.47 -25.30
N LEU A 170 -6.25 2.76 -25.33
CA LEU A 170 -7.16 3.81 -24.84
C LEU A 170 -7.76 4.73 -25.92
N GLU A 171 -7.62 4.39 -27.20
CA GLU A 171 -8.38 5.07 -28.25
C GLU A 171 -9.54 4.17 -28.71
N GLY A 172 -10.70 4.37 -28.14
CA GLY A 172 -11.90 3.70 -28.62
C GLY A 172 -13.06 3.67 -27.64
N GLY A 173 -13.75 4.81 -27.47
CA GLY A 173 -15.02 4.80 -26.77
C GLY A 173 -15.53 6.18 -26.44
#